data_a5a896911e25705b0b49ebcb5b8eeb79
#
_entry.id   a5a896911e25705b0b49ebcb5b8eeb79
#
_cell.length_a   1.000
_cell.length_b   1.000
_cell.length_c   1.000
_cell.angle_alpha   90.00
_cell.angle_beta   90.00
_cell.angle_gamma   90.00
#
_symmetry.space_group_name_H-M   'P 1'
#
loop_
_entity.id
_entity.type
_entity.pdbx_description
1 polymer ?
#
loop_
_entity_poly.entity_id
_entity_poly.type
_entity_poly.pdbx_seq_one_letter_code
_entity_poly.pdbx_strand_id
1 'polypeptide(L)'
;MSNKVALEIRSISCSQERAGAYALVLGEIKGSRNVLLIIGATEVQAILIEQKSIVPPRPLTHHLFASVLRVLGIQMLRTLIYKVENGIYYSYLFLKAGENILRVDARPSDSIALALCMQAPILIDEELLNAEHLKEEFCNPHQWEYTDDPEILKAALQRAIDLEDYEEAAILRDKLNKQF
;
A
#
# COMPACT_ATOMS: atom_id res chain seq x y z
N MET A 1 7.14 -12.36 24.65
CA MET A 1 7.24 -12.35 23.17
C MET A 1 6.09 -11.49 22.67
N SER A 2 6.36 -10.39 21.97
CA SER A 2 5.31 -9.56 21.40
C SER A 2 4.50 -10.41 20.41
N ASN A 3 3.17 -10.41 20.53
CA ASN A 3 2.27 -11.09 19.62
C ASN A 3 2.32 -10.40 18.23
N LYS A 4 2.07 -11.16 17.16
CA LYS A 4 2.08 -10.64 15.79
C LYS A 4 0.67 -10.74 15.21
N VAL A 5 0.18 -9.65 14.66
CA VAL A 5 -1.16 -9.54 14.08
C VAL A 5 -1.04 -9.49 12.56
N ALA A 6 -1.84 -10.29 11.88
CA ALA A 6 -1.90 -10.32 10.42
C ALA A 6 -2.78 -9.18 9.90
N LEU A 7 -2.25 -8.48 8.90
CA LEU A 7 -2.89 -7.34 8.27
C LEU A 7 -3.25 -7.62 6.81
N GLU A 8 -4.27 -6.92 6.35
CA GLU A 8 -4.62 -6.81 4.93
C GLU A 8 -4.82 -5.34 4.55
N ILE A 9 -4.75 -5.04 3.26
CA ILE A 9 -5.03 -3.71 2.75
C ILE A 9 -6.53 -3.48 2.76
N ARG A 10 -6.99 -2.46 3.50
CA ARG A 10 -8.40 -2.05 3.56
C ARG A 10 -8.72 -1.02 2.49
N SER A 11 -7.91 0.03 2.40
CA SER A 11 -8.11 1.10 1.43
C SER A 11 -6.81 1.83 1.09
N ILE A 12 -6.81 2.50 -0.04
CA ILE A 12 -5.77 3.42 -0.49
C ILE A 12 -6.49 4.68 -0.98
N SER A 13 -6.10 5.84 -0.47
CA SER A 13 -6.70 7.13 -0.83
C SER A 13 -5.64 8.22 -1.00
N CYS A 14 -5.94 9.27 -1.76
CA CYS A 14 -5.06 10.43 -1.86
C CYS A 14 -5.00 11.16 -0.51
N SER A 15 -3.80 11.56 -0.08
CA SER A 15 -3.65 12.42 1.09
C SER A 15 -4.06 13.84 0.76
N GLN A 16 -4.96 14.42 1.56
CA GLN A 16 -5.36 15.83 1.41
C GLN A 16 -4.27 16.80 1.91
N GLU A 17 -3.40 16.34 2.80
CA GLU A 17 -2.40 17.20 3.44
C GLU A 17 -1.14 17.42 2.60
N ARG A 18 -0.80 16.49 1.70
CA ARG A 18 0.42 16.56 0.89
C ARG A 18 0.15 16.08 -0.53
N ALA A 19 0.36 16.97 -1.50
CA ALA A 19 0.29 16.63 -2.92
C ALA A 19 1.27 15.49 -3.24
N GLY A 20 0.77 14.43 -3.89
CA GLY A 20 1.56 13.25 -4.27
C GLY A 20 1.80 12.22 -3.15
N ALA A 21 1.21 12.42 -1.97
CA ALA A 21 1.18 11.43 -0.90
C ALA A 21 -0.16 10.70 -0.87
N TYR A 22 -0.13 9.46 -0.42
CA TYR A 22 -1.29 8.59 -0.33
C TYR A 22 -1.38 7.97 1.07
N ALA A 23 -2.60 7.78 1.53
CA ALA A 23 -2.92 7.08 2.76
C ALA A 23 -3.21 5.62 2.45
N LEU A 24 -2.35 4.72 2.93
CA LEU A 24 -2.55 3.28 2.88
C LEU A 24 -3.08 2.81 4.24
N VAL A 25 -4.30 2.32 4.26
CA VAL A 25 -4.92 1.75 5.47
C VAL A 25 -4.73 0.25 5.47
N LEU A 26 -4.05 -0.26 6.48
CA LEU A 26 -3.92 -1.68 6.76
C LEU A 26 -4.82 -2.05 7.93
N GLY A 27 -5.65 -3.07 7.78
CA GLY A 27 -6.56 -3.56 8.80
C GLY A 27 -6.22 -4.95 9.28
N GLU A 28 -6.52 -5.23 10.53
CA GLU A 28 -6.42 -6.55 11.12
C GLU A 28 -7.37 -7.52 10.42
N ILE A 29 -6.89 -8.67 9.97
CA ILE A 29 -7.71 -9.64 9.21
C ILE A 29 -8.89 -10.16 10.05
N LYS A 30 -8.69 -10.37 11.37
CA LYS A 30 -9.68 -10.94 12.28
C LYS A 30 -10.18 -9.96 13.34
N GLY A 31 -10.06 -8.66 13.09
CA GLY A 31 -10.46 -7.62 14.04
C GLY A 31 -10.84 -6.33 13.35
N SER A 32 -11.02 -5.28 14.15
CA SER A 32 -11.43 -3.95 13.69
C SER A 32 -10.30 -2.91 13.72
N ARG A 33 -9.12 -3.27 14.27
CA ARG A 33 -8.01 -2.33 14.39
C ARG A 33 -7.38 -2.05 13.03
N ASN A 34 -7.05 -0.79 12.79
CA ASN A 34 -6.45 -0.34 11.53
C ASN A 34 -5.26 0.57 11.83
N VAL A 35 -4.30 0.61 10.92
CA VAL A 35 -3.15 1.51 10.97
C VAL A 35 -2.99 2.22 9.64
N LEU A 36 -2.60 3.50 9.69
CA LEU A 36 -2.43 4.36 8.53
C LEU A 36 -0.94 4.55 8.24
N LEU A 37 -0.56 4.31 6.99
CA LEU A 37 0.77 4.64 6.48
C LEU A 37 0.64 5.68 5.38
N ILE A 38 1.46 6.73 5.45
CA ILE A 38 1.57 7.71 4.36
C ILE A 38 2.69 7.27 3.44
N ILE A 39 2.38 7.05 2.15
CA ILE A 39 3.30 6.55 1.14
C ILE A 39 3.23 7.39 -0.13
N GLY A 40 4.24 7.31 -0.98
CA GLY A 40 4.31 8.07 -2.23
C GLY A 40 3.52 7.42 -3.38
N ALA A 41 3.34 8.16 -4.47
CA ALA A 41 2.60 7.71 -5.64
C ALA A 41 3.22 6.46 -6.30
N THR A 42 4.54 6.39 -6.38
CA THR A 42 5.25 5.24 -6.96
C THR A 42 5.05 3.97 -6.14
N GLU A 43 5.06 4.11 -4.81
CA GLU A 43 4.82 3.02 -3.87
C GLU A 43 3.38 2.51 -3.96
N VAL A 44 2.42 3.44 -4.04
CA VAL A 44 1.00 3.10 -4.25
C VAL A 44 0.82 2.35 -5.55
N GLN A 45 1.40 2.83 -6.66
CA GLN A 45 1.30 2.16 -7.95
C GLN A 45 1.80 0.72 -7.88
N ALA A 46 2.95 0.48 -7.22
CA ALA A 46 3.49 -0.86 -7.02
C ALA A 46 2.51 -1.78 -6.27
N ILE A 47 1.90 -1.28 -5.20
CA ILE A 47 0.93 -2.03 -4.38
C ILE A 47 -0.37 -2.30 -5.16
N LEU A 48 -0.91 -1.29 -5.86
CA LEU A 48 -2.15 -1.43 -6.64
C LEU A 48 -2.03 -2.43 -7.78
N ILE A 49 -0.88 -2.48 -8.47
CA ILE A 49 -0.60 -3.44 -9.53
C ILE A 49 -0.73 -4.87 -8.99
N GLU A 50 -0.12 -5.15 -7.84
CA GLU A 50 -0.22 -6.47 -7.20
C GLU A 50 -1.65 -6.76 -6.71
N GLN A 51 -2.29 -5.81 -6.05
CA GLN A 51 -3.64 -5.98 -5.50
C GLN A 51 -4.68 -6.24 -6.59
N LYS A 52 -4.56 -5.57 -7.74
CA LYS A 52 -5.44 -5.73 -8.90
C LYS A 52 -4.99 -6.85 -9.85
N SER A 53 -3.90 -7.57 -9.53
CA SER A 53 -3.33 -8.61 -10.39
C SER A 53 -3.03 -8.13 -11.82
N ILE A 54 -2.61 -6.88 -11.96
CA ILE A 54 -2.24 -6.30 -13.25
C ILE A 54 -0.85 -6.82 -13.65
N VAL A 55 -0.74 -7.36 -14.85
CA VAL A 55 0.54 -7.83 -15.40
C VAL A 55 1.16 -6.71 -16.23
N PRO A 56 2.20 -6.03 -15.75
CA PRO A 56 2.86 -5.00 -16.55
C PRO A 56 3.63 -5.61 -17.71
N PRO A 57 3.82 -4.90 -18.84
CA PRO A 57 4.53 -5.42 -20.01
C PRO A 57 6.01 -5.72 -19.73
N ARG A 58 6.59 -5.08 -18.73
CA ARG A 58 7.96 -5.34 -18.24
C ARG A 58 7.96 -5.36 -16.72
N PRO A 59 8.84 -6.19 -16.08
CA PRO A 59 8.94 -6.26 -14.63
C PRO A 59 9.27 -4.90 -14.01
N LEU A 60 8.51 -4.50 -12.99
CA LEU A 60 8.83 -3.36 -12.13
C LEU A 60 9.91 -3.76 -11.09
N THR A 61 10.40 -2.81 -10.32
CA THR A 61 11.50 -3.03 -9.37
C THR A 61 11.22 -4.16 -8.36
N HIS A 62 10.01 -4.20 -7.78
CA HIS A 62 9.62 -5.27 -6.85
C HIS A 62 9.48 -6.62 -7.54
N HIS A 63 8.99 -6.67 -8.80
CA HIS A 63 8.97 -7.90 -9.60
C HIS A 63 10.39 -8.42 -9.91
N LEU A 64 11.31 -7.50 -10.26
CA LEU A 64 12.70 -7.86 -10.49
C LEU A 64 13.30 -8.44 -9.20
N PHE A 65 13.09 -7.79 -8.07
CA PHE A 65 13.60 -8.27 -6.80
C PHE A 65 13.02 -9.63 -6.42
N ALA A 66 11.69 -9.81 -6.55
CA ALA A 66 11.04 -11.11 -6.36
C ALA A 66 11.62 -12.20 -7.28
N SER A 67 11.90 -11.85 -8.55
CA SER A 67 12.51 -12.79 -9.51
C SER A 67 13.93 -13.21 -9.10
N VAL A 68 14.74 -12.26 -8.61
CA VAL A 68 16.08 -12.54 -8.10
C VAL A 68 16.00 -13.49 -6.90
N LEU A 69 15.10 -13.24 -5.94
CA LEU A 69 14.91 -14.13 -4.79
C LEU A 69 14.52 -15.55 -5.23
N ARG A 70 13.59 -15.66 -6.18
CA ARG A 70 13.16 -16.98 -6.73
C ARG A 70 14.30 -17.72 -7.42
N VAL A 71 15.10 -17.03 -8.24
CA VAL A 71 16.26 -17.63 -8.93
C VAL A 71 17.30 -18.13 -7.93
N LEU A 72 17.49 -17.41 -6.83
CA LEU A 72 18.39 -17.80 -5.75
C LEU A 72 17.81 -18.87 -4.79
N GLY A 73 16.58 -19.33 -5.02
CA GLY A 73 15.91 -20.30 -4.15
C GLY A 73 15.54 -19.73 -2.77
N ILE A 74 15.41 -18.40 -2.67
CA ILE A 74 15.07 -17.72 -1.42
C ILE A 74 13.56 -17.51 -1.35
N GLN A 75 12.96 -17.97 -0.26
CA GLN A 75 11.53 -17.82 0.02
C GLN A 75 11.29 -16.62 0.95
N MET A 76 10.33 -15.76 0.63
CA MET A 76 9.85 -14.76 1.56
C MET A 76 8.85 -15.40 2.53
N LEU A 77 9.14 -15.35 3.82
CA LEU A 77 8.29 -15.93 4.85
C LEU A 77 7.20 -14.97 5.30
N ARG A 78 7.53 -13.70 5.45
CA ARG A 78 6.64 -12.62 5.89
C ARG A 78 7.31 -11.26 5.80
N THR A 79 6.53 -10.19 5.86
CA THR A 79 6.97 -8.88 6.32
C THR A 79 6.43 -8.60 7.71
N LEU A 80 7.16 -7.79 8.50
CA LEU A 80 6.78 -7.39 9.85
C LEU A 80 7.02 -5.89 10.04
N ILE A 81 5.95 -5.13 10.28
CA ILE A 81 6.02 -3.75 10.74
C ILE A 81 6.27 -3.82 12.25
N TYR A 82 7.44 -3.33 12.71
CA TYR A 82 7.89 -3.58 14.07
C TYR A 82 8.10 -2.31 14.91
N LYS A 83 8.16 -1.14 14.26
CA LYS A 83 8.47 0.13 14.94
C LYS A 83 7.84 1.29 14.19
N VAL A 84 7.47 2.33 14.96
CA VAL A 84 7.23 3.69 14.46
C VAL A 84 8.07 4.66 15.29
N GLU A 85 8.66 5.64 14.65
CA GLU A 85 9.45 6.69 15.29
C GLU A 85 9.27 8.00 14.52
N ASN A 86 8.78 9.03 15.18
CA ASN A 86 8.47 10.33 14.56
C ASN A 86 7.56 10.22 13.32
N GLY A 87 6.56 9.32 13.37
CA GLY A 87 5.64 9.08 12.24
C GLY A 87 6.23 8.25 11.11
N ILE A 88 7.47 7.77 11.22
CA ILE A 88 8.14 6.91 10.26
C ILE A 88 8.01 5.47 10.71
N TYR A 89 7.39 4.63 9.90
CA TYR A 89 7.26 3.20 10.14
C TYR A 89 8.47 2.44 9.60
N TYR A 90 8.84 1.39 10.32
CA TYR A 90 9.94 0.49 9.99
C TYR A 90 9.45 -0.93 9.83
N SER A 91 9.99 -1.66 8.87
CA SER A 91 9.63 -3.06 8.64
C SER A 91 10.85 -3.94 8.38
N TYR A 92 10.66 -5.24 8.61
CA TYR A 92 11.61 -6.27 8.23
C TYR A 92 10.99 -7.22 7.22
N LEU A 93 11.79 -7.61 6.23
CA LEU A 93 11.57 -8.81 5.42
C LEU A 93 12.19 -10.01 6.15
N PHE A 94 11.46 -11.09 6.25
CA PHE A 94 12.00 -12.39 6.71
C PHE A 94 12.10 -13.32 5.51
N LEU A 95 13.33 -13.67 5.16
CA LEU A 95 13.67 -14.46 3.99
C LEU A 95 14.31 -15.77 4.43
N LYS A 96 13.87 -16.90 3.85
CA LYS A 96 14.47 -18.21 4.09
C LYS A 96 15.42 -18.56 2.93
N ALA A 97 16.71 -18.73 3.25
CA ALA A 97 17.77 -19.13 2.33
C ALA A 97 18.37 -20.46 2.83
N GLY A 98 17.92 -21.57 2.26
CA GLY A 98 18.23 -22.90 2.79
C GLY A 98 17.72 -23.07 4.23
N GLU A 99 18.60 -23.38 5.16
CA GLU A 99 18.27 -23.51 6.60
C GLU A 99 18.31 -22.18 7.37
N ASN A 100 18.78 -21.10 6.73
CA ASN A 100 18.94 -19.81 7.40
C ASN A 100 17.74 -18.93 7.19
N ILE A 101 17.37 -18.16 8.25
CA ILE A 101 16.39 -17.08 8.17
C ILE A 101 17.14 -15.76 8.22
N LEU A 102 17.02 -14.99 7.15
CA LEU A 102 17.60 -13.65 7.03
C LEU A 102 16.53 -12.62 7.39
N ARG A 103 16.96 -11.59 8.11
CA ARG A 103 16.14 -10.42 8.41
C ARG A 103 16.74 -9.21 7.71
N VAL A 104 15.96 -8.60 6.83
CA VAL A 104 16.39 -7.44 6.03
C VAL A 104 15.52 -6.25 6.39
N ASP A 105 16.14 -5.11 6.68
CA ASP A 105 15.43 -3.86 6.92
C ASP A 105 14.87 -3.32 5.61
N ALA A 106 13.64 -2.79 5.65
CA ALA A 106 12.95 -2.27 4.49
C ALA A 106 11.92 -1.20 4.88
N ARG A 107 11.61 -0.29 3.96
CA ARG A 107 10.45 0.58 4.14
C ARG A 107 9.16 -0.27 4.08
N PRO A 108 8.12 0.05 4.88
CA PRO A 108 6.86 -0.70 4.86
C PRO A 108 6.24 -0.80 3.46
N SER A 109 6.24 0.27 2.68
CA SER A 109 5.72 0.27 1.31
C SER A 109 6.39 -0.76 0.40
N ASP A 110 7.74 -0.83 0.43
CA ASP A 110 8.52 -1.77 -0.37
C ASP A 110 8.27 -3.20 0.09
N SER A 111 8.24 -3.41 1.41
CA SER A 111 8.03 -4.72 2.01
C SER A 111 6.61 -5.26 1.75
N ILE A 112 5.59 -4.38 1.73
CA ILE A 112 4.20 -4.72 1.40
C ILE A 112 4.09 -5.08 -0.09
N ALA A 113 4.63 -4.26 -1.00
CA ALA A 113 4.61 -4.55 -2.44
C ALA A 113 5.27 -5.90 -2.74
N LEU A 114 6.43 -6.18 -2.12
CA LEU A 114 7.11 -7.44 -2.27
C LEU A 114 6.33 -8.61 -1.65
N ALA A 115 5.71 -8.40 -0.48
CA ALA A 115 4.88 -9.41 0.18
C ALA A 115 3.68 -9.81 -0.69
N LEU A 116 3.01 -8.85 -1.30
CA LEU A 116 1.92 -9.11 -2.25
C LEU A 116 2.42 -9.92 -3.46
N CYS A 117 3.51 -9.48 -4.09
CA CYS A 117 4.12 -10.14 -5.24
C CYS A 117 4.58 -11.58 -4.94
N MET A 118 5.02 -11.87 -3.72
CA MET A 118 5.48 -13.18 -3.26
C MET A 118 4.43 -13.95 -2.45
N GLN A 119 3.22 -13.42 -2.30
CA GLN A 119 2.11 -14.01 -1.54
C GLN A 119 2.49 -14.34 -0.08
N ALA A 120 3.30 -13.47 0.52
CA ALA A 120 3.73 -13.59 1.90
C ALA A 120 2.85 -12.75 2.83
N PRO A 121 2.60 -13.18 4.09
CA PRO A 121 1.77 -12.43 5.03
C PRO A 121 2.42 -11.12 5.46
N ILE A 122 1.57 -10.11 5.65
CA ILE A 122 1.91 -8.81 6.23
C ILE A 122 1.55 -8.87 7.71
N LEU A 123 2.51 -8.64 8.58
CA LEU A 123 2.35 -8.66 10.02
C LEU A 123 2.73 -7.33 10.64
N ILE A 124 2.14 -7.05 11.82
CA ILE A 124 2.52 -5.93 12.69
C ILE A 124 2.70 -6.43 14.13
N ASP A 125 3.55 -5.78 14.88
CA ASP A 125 3.63 -5.99 16.33
C ASP A 125 2.33 -5.52 17.00
N GLU A 126 1.72 -6.36 17.84
CA GLU A 126 0.43 -6.06 18.47
C GLU A 126 0.48 -4.81 19.34
N GLU A 127 1.58 -4.59 20.04
CA GLU A 127 1.78 -3.38 20.86
C GLU A 127 1.78 -2.12 19.98
N LEU A 128 2.42 -2.20 18.81
CA LEU A 128 2.45 -1.12 17.83
C LEU A 128 1.06 -0.86 17.24
N LEU A 129 0.34 -1.94 16.88
CA LEU A 129 -1.02 -1.83 16.36
C LEU A 129 -1.96 -1.16 17.39
N ASN A 130 -1.84 -1.51 18.68
CA ASN A 130 -2.63 -0.89 19.73
C ASN A 130 -2.31 0.60 19.94
N ALA A 131 -1.03 0.98 19.79
CA ALA A 131 -0.59 2.36 19.95
C ALA A 131 -1.02 3.25 18.76
N GLU A 132 -0.97 2.70 17.54
CA GLU A 132 -1.20 3.41 16.28
C GLU A 132 -2.60 3.19 15.70
N HIS A 133 -3.48 2.47 16.44
CA HIS A 133 -4.82 2.16 15.95
C HIS A 133 -5.62 3.44 15.70
N LEU A 134 -6.13 3.54 14.46
CA LEU A 134 -7.05 4.59 14.07
C LEU A 134 -8.43 4.36 14.67
N LYS A 135 -9.04 5.40 15.21
CA LYS A 135 -10.47 5.37 15.55
C LYS A 135 -11.30 5.18 14.28
N GLU A 136 -12.43 4.50 14.37
CA GLU A 136 -13.30 4.13 13.23
C GLU A 136 -13.70 5.32 12.34
N GLU A 137 -13.70 6.55 12.86
CA GLU A 137 -13.98 7.78 12.12
C GLU A 137 -13.08 7.99 10.90
N PHE A 138 -11.86 7.42 10.87
CA PHE A 138 -10.93 7.51 9.76
C PHE A 138 -11.00 6.33 8.77
N CYS A 139 -11.81 5.31 9.07
CA CYS A 139 -11.90 4.07 8.29
C CYS A 139 -13.14 3.96 7.42
N ASN A 140 -13.91 5.04 7.24
CA ASN A 140 -15.12 5.00 6.42
C ASN A 140 -14.73 5.01 4.93
N PRO A 141 -14.83 3.86 4.19
CA PRO A 141 -14.41 3.77 2.79
C PRO A 141 -15.19 4.73 1.86
N HIS A 142 -16.39 5.14 2.27
CA HIS A 142 -17.23 6.06 1.50
C HIS A 142 -16.90 7.55 1.69
N GLN A 143 -16.05 7.88 2.69
CA GLN A 143 -15.65 9.27 2.94
C GLN A 143 -14.42 9.69 2.11
N TRP A 144 -13.78 8.72 1.41
CA TRP A 144 -12.58 8.92 0.62
C TRP A 144 -12.81 8.69 -0.89
N GLU A 145 -14.07 8.52 -1.30
CA GLU A 145 -14.41 8.64 -2.71
C GLU A 145 -14.07 10.07 -3.14
N TYR A 146 -13.03 10.20 -3.96
CA TYR A 146 -12.60 11.39 -4.69
C TYR A 146 -13.23 12.65 -4.10
N THR A 147 -12.47 13.45 -3.35
CA THR A 147 -12.96 14.76 -2.94
C THR A 147 -13.56 15.41 -4.17
N ASP A 148 -14.81 15.85 -4.04
CA ASP A 148 -15.52 16.62 -5.06
C ASP A 148 -14.88 18.03 -5.24
N ASP A 149 -13.57 18.16 -4.96
CA ASP A 149 -12.81 19.38 -5.21
C ASP A 149 -12.58 19.50 -6.72
N PRO A 150 -13.19 20.49 -7.38
CA PRO A 150 -13.11 20.68 -8.83
C PRO A 150 -11.68 20.82 -9.35
N GLU A 151 -10.76 21.33 -8.54
CA GLU A 151 -9.36 21.52 -8.92
C GLU A 151 -8.61 20.18 -8.94
N ILE A 152 -8.89 19.29 -7.98
CA ILE A 152 -8.29 17.95 -7.92
C ILE A 152 -8.83 17.08 -9.05
N LEU A 153 -10.15 17.14 -9.31
CA LEU A 153 -10.79 16.43 -10.41
C LEU A 153 -10.26 16.90 -11.77
N LYS A 154 -10.04 18.19 -11.96
CA LYS A 154 -9.45 18.74 -13.20
C LYS A 154 -8.00 18.28 -13.39
N ALA A 155 -7.20 18.29 -12.34
CA ALA A 155 -5.80 17.82 -12.40
C ALA A 155 -5.73 16.31 -12.70
N ALA A 156 -6.62 15.51 -12.13
CA ALA A 156 -6.72 14.09 -12.40
C ALA A 156 -7.18 13.82 -13.85
N LEU A 157 -8.19 14.57 -14.34
CA LEU A 157 -8.66 14.49 -15.72
C LEU A 157 -7.55 14.83 -16.71
N GLN A 158 -6.78 15.90 -16.47
CA GLN A 158 -5.67 16.27 -17.35
C GLN A 158 -4.61 15.16 -17.39
N ARG A 159 -4.28 14.56 -16.25
CA ARG A 159 -3.34 13.41 -16.19
C ARG A 159 -3.85 12.19 -16.94
N ALA A 160 -5.12 11.86 -16.82
CA ALA A 160 -5.72 10.74 -17.55
C ALA A 160 -5.66 10.98 -19.07
N ILE A 161 -5.89 12.23 -19.51
CA ILE A 161 -5.75 12.63 -20.93
C ILE A 161 -4.28 12.52 -21.38
N ASP A 162 -3.32 13.01 -20.59
CA ASP A 162 -1.89 12.96 -20.90
C ASP A 162 -1.34 11.52 -20.96
N LEU A 163 -1.98 10.60 -20.23
CA LEU A 163 -1.65 9.16 -20.24
C LEU A 163 -2.47 8.36 -21.28
N GLU A 164 -3.30 9.04 -22.08
CA GLU A 164 -4.21 8.42 -23.07
C GLU A 164 -5.20 7.41 -22.45
N ASP A 165 -5.46 7.51 -21.12
CA ASP A 165 -6.48 6.71 -20.42
C ASP A 165 -7.85 7.36 -20.56
N TYR A 166 -8.46 7.14 -21.73
CA TYR A 166 -9.74 7.76 -22.09
C TYR A 166 -10.94 7.21 -21.28
N GLU A 167 -10.82 6.00 -20.70
CA GLU A 167 -11.87 5.44 -19.85
C GLU A 167 -11.91 6.17 -18.50
N GLU A 168 -10.77 6.35 -17.85
CA GLU A 168 -10.67 7.11 -16.61
C GLU A 168 -10.97 8.59 -16.82
N ALA A 169 -10.52 9.18 -17.94
CA ALA A 169 -10.82 10.54 -18.32
C ALA A 169 -12.35 10.78 -18.50
N ALA A 170 -13.07 9.82 -19.08
CA ALA A 170 -14.53 9.90 -19.23
C ALA A 170 -15.25 9.90 -17.88
N ILE A 171 -14.84 9.02 -16.95
CA ILE A 171 -15.41 8.92 -15.60
C ILE A 171 -15.18 10.23 -14.81
N LEU A 172 -13.97 10.77 -14.86
CA LEU A 172 -13.61 12.02 -14.16
C LEU A 172 -14.34 13.22 -14.73
N ARG A 173 -14.49 13.30 -16.06
CA ARG A 173 -15.27 14.34 -16.72
C ARG A 173 -16.74 14.30 -16.32
N ASP A 174 -17.33 13.10 -16.28
CA ASP A 174 -18.74 12.93 -15.91
C ASP A 174 -19.01 13.25 -14.42
N LYS A 175 -18.01 13.04 -13.54
CA LYS A 175 -18.07 13.51 -12.15
C LYS A 175 -17.99 15.02 -12.06
N LEU A 176 -17.11 15.69 -12.80
CA LEU A 176 -17.02 17.15 -12.89
C LEU A 176 -18.33 17.79 -13.37
N ASN A 177 -18.97 17.18 -14.37
CA ASN A 177 -20.23 17.70 -14.95
C ASN A 177 -21.45 17.50 -14.05
N LYS A 178 -21.42 16.62 -13.07
CA LYS A 178 -22.52 16.43 -12.10
C LYS A 178 -22.51 17.44 -10.95
N GLN A 179 -21.47 18.25 -10.83
CA GLN A 179 -21.33 19.27 -9.79
C GLN A 179 -21.82 20.66 -10.22
N PHE A 180 -22.22 20.81 -11.47
CA PHE A 180 -22.85 22.01 -12.04
C PHE A 180 -24.22 21.63 -12.62
#